data_7102ce600db8423fa7877eb4489637a2
#
_entry.id   7102ce600db8423fa7877eb4489637a2
#
_cell.length_a   1.000
_cell.length_b   1.000
_cell.length_c   1.000
_cell.angle_alpha   90.00
_cell.angle_beta   90.00
_cell.angle_gamma   90.00
#
_symmetry.space_group_name_H-M   'P 1'
#
loop_
_entity.id
_entity.type
_entity.pdbx_description
1 polymer ?
#
loop_
_entity_poly.entity_id
_entity_poly.type
_entity_poly.pdbx_seq_one_letter_code
_entity_poly.pdbx_strand_id
1 'polypeptide(L)'
;VRDGRAVLSSVVSSQIALHAPHGGVVPELAARAHLENIASVVDAALAVLPGGWDDVDAMAVTRGPGLIGCLLVGTLFAQSAALARRLPIVGVSHLAGHVYSAWLSDADLEPPFLALVVSGGHTDCVELREHGSATHLASTRDDAVGEAFDKVARLLGLPYPGGPAIQRAAEDGDPTRFRLPATRIESGFSFSGLKTAVRYAVRDLGPERLTEDGVPRDPDTVAALAASFQAAAVDQLTAGLEEAVERTGAERIAVVGGVAANTALRAAVRERFRGLTVVVPPLELCTDNAAMVGAAGWQRLRLYGPDPVGFDADPALATFA
;
A
#
# COMPACT_ATOMS: atom_id res chain seq x y z
N VAL A 1 19.19 3.23 3.71
CA VAL A 1 19.29 1.77 3.81
C VAL A 1 20.71 1.35 3.46
N ARG A 2 21.33 0.51 4.28
CA ARG A 2 22.68 -0.05 4.03
C ARG A 2 22.54 -1.48 3.53
N ASP A 3 23.28 -1.82 2.47
CA ASP A 3 23.33 -3.18 1.86
C ASP A 3 21.94 -3.75 1.52
N GLY A 4 21.00 -2.86 1.19
CA GLY A 4 19.61 -3.20 0.83
C GLY A 4 18.73 -3.69 1.98
N ARG A 5 19.28 -3.98 3.16
CA ARG A 5 18.56 -4.60 4.29
C ARG A 5 18.53 -3.77 5.57
N ALA A 6 19.62 -3.12 5.92
CA ALA A 6 19.71 -2.39 7.18
C ALA A 6 19.11 -0.98 7.05
N VAL A 7 17.96 -0.75 7.67
CA VAL A 7 17.33 0.57 7.72
C VAL A 7 18.06 1.43 8.75
N LEU A 8 18.79 2.45 8.30
CA LEU A 8 19.50 3.40 9.16
C LEU A 8 18.59 4.54 9.60
N SER A 9 17.73 5.01 8.69
CA SER A 9 16.67 5.98 8.97
C SER A 9 15.49 5.76 8.05
N SER A 10 14.29 6.13 8.51
CA SER A 10 13.07 6.18 7.71
C SER A 10 12.20 7.31 8.25
N VAL A 11 12.28 8.47 7.63
CA VAL A 11 11.58 9.69 8.05
C VAL A 11 10.32 9.84 7.23
N VAL A 12 9.17 9.91 7.90
CA VAL A 12 7.86 10.05 7.28
C VAL A 12 7.24 11.39 7.69
N SER A 13 6.97 12.26 6.71
CA SER A 13 6.17 13.48 6.89
C SER A 13 4.74 13.19 6.45
N SER A 14 3.88 12.81 7.44
CA SER A 14 2.49 12.42 7.16
C SER A 14 1.65 13.60 6.70
N GLN A 15 0.87 13.40 5.64
CA GLN A 15 -0.10 14.36 5.12
C GLN A 15 -1.55 14.02 5.46
N ILE A 16 -1.79 13.05 6.34
CA ILE A 16 -3.15 12.60 6.72
C ILE A 16 -3.99 13.78 7.22
N ALA A 17 -3.44 14.61 8.12
CA ALA A 17 -4.15 15.77 8.66
C ALA A 17 -4.53 16.82 7.59
N LEU A 18 -3.69 16.96 6.55
CA LEU A 18 -3.95 17.86 5.42
C LEU A 18 -5.14 17.37 4.56
N HIS A 19 -5.24 16.07 4.38
CA HIS A 19 -6.23 15.46 3.49
C HIS A 19 -7.52 15.04 4.20
N ALA A 20 -7.50 14.86 5.52
CA ALA A 20 -8.67 14.42 6.30
C ALA A 20 -9.91 15.30 6.10
N PRO A 21 -9.85 16.66 6.05
CA PRO A 21 -11.03 17.49 5.78
C PRO A 21 -11.67 17.27 4.42
N HIS A 22 -10.91 16.72 3.44
CA HIS A 22 -11.38 16.43 2.08
C HIS A 22 -11.87 14.97 1.93
N GLY A 23 -11.67 14.14 2.96
CA GLY A 23 -12.05 12.73 2.94
C GLY A 23 -11.26 11.88 1.93
N GLY A 24 -10.06 12.30 1.56
CA GLY A 24 -9.17 11.62 0.62
C GLY A 24 -8.08 12.54 0.09
N VAL A 25 -7.11 11.98 -0.61
CA VAL A 25 -5.97 12.73 -1.15
C VAL A 25 -6.40 13.75 -2.21
N VAL A 26 -5.97 15.01 -2.04
CA VAL A 26 -6.11 16.08 -3.04
C VAL A 26 -4.75 16.25 -3.73
N PRO A 27 -4.62 15.92 -5.03
CA PRO A 27 -3.32 15.82 -5.71
C PRO A 27 -2.48 17.09 -5.66
N GLU A 28 -3.10 18.26 -5.85
CA GLU A 28 -2.40 19.55 -5.81
C GLU A 28 -1.86 19.86 -4.42
N LEU A 29 -2.66 19.63 -3.37
CA LEU A 29 -2.21 19.85 -1.99
C LEU A 29 -1.08 18.87 -1.63
N ALA A 30 -1.17 17.61 -2.07
CA ALA A 30 -0.13 16.62 -1.84
C ALA A 30 1.20 17.04 -2.49
N ALA A 31 1.19 17.44 -3.76
CA ALA A 31 2.40 17.87 -4.45
C ALA A 31 3.03 19.10 -3.79
N ARG A 32 2.22 20.06 -3.37
CA ARG A 32 2.67 21.27 -2.67
C ARG A 32 3.33 20.96 -1.33
N ALA A 33 2.69 20.09 -0.53
CA ALA A 33 3.25 19.66 0.76
C ALA A 33 4.55 18.86 0.58
N HIS A 34 4.69 18.04 -0.47
CA HIS A 34 5.97 17.40 -0.80
C HIS A 34 7.06 18.43 -1.08
N LEU A 35 6.77 19.45 -1.89
CA LEU A 35 7.74 20.49 -2.22
C LEU A 35 8.21 21.27 -0.98
N GLU A 36 7.31 21.56 -0.06
CA GLU A 36 7.60 22.28 1.18
C GLU A 36 8.44 21.45 2.16
N ASN A 37 8.22 20.12 2.21
CA ASN A 37 8.79 19.26 3.25
C ASN A 37 10.05 18.49 2.81
N ILE A 38 10.31 18.32 1.50
CA ILE A 38 11.33 17.38 1.00
C ILE A 38 12.72 17.66 1.57
N ALA A 39 13.13 18.92 1.64
CA ALA A 39 14.46 19.28 2.13
C ALA A 39 14.62 18.92 3.61
N SER A 40 13.67 19.31 4.46
CA SER A 40 13.72 19.02 5.90
C SER A 40 13.64 17.50 6.21
N VAL A 41 12.87 16.75 5.43
CA VAL A 41 12.79 15.29 5.57
C VAL A 41 14.12 14.63 5.19
N VAL A 42 14.76 15.09 4.12
CA VAL A 42 16.07 14.58 3.70
C VAL A 42 17.15 14.94 4.73
N ASP A 43 17.17 16.16 5.24
CA ASP A 43 18.12 16.58 6.29
C ASP A 43 17.96 15.74 7.55
N ALA A 44 16.71 15.50 7.98
CA ALA A 44 16.42 14.63 9.13
C ALA A 44 16.87 13.18 8.87
N ALA A 45 16.69 12.67 7.66
CA ALA A 45 17.12 11.30 7.31
C ALA A 45 18.66 11.17 7.30
N LEU A 46 19.38 12.19 6.90
CA LEU A 46 20.85 12.23 6.87
C LEU A 46 21.49 12.47 8.24
N ALA A 47 20.74 13.03 9.19
CA ALA A 47 21.26 13.37 10.53
C ALA A 47 21.79 12.16 11.32
N VAL A 48 21.44 10.93 10.95
CA VAL A 48 21.97 9.69 11.57
C VAL A 48 23.33 9.28 10.99
N LEU A 49 23.75 9.90 9.89
CA LEU A 49 25.02 9.60 9.21
C LEU A 49 26.08 10.61 9.67
N PRO A 50 27.24 10.15 10.23
CA PRO A 50 28.28 11.05 10.72
C PRO A 50 28.83 12.00 9.65
N GLY A 51 28.97 11.52 8.40
CA GLY A 51 29.43 12.30 7.23
C GLY A 51 28.28 12.95 6.44
N GLY A 52 27.02 12.77 6.87
CA GLY A 52 25.87 13.29 6.14
C GLY A 52 25.81 12.77 4.70
N TRP A 53 25.84 13.70 3.75
CA TRP A 53 25.85 13.35 2.32
C TRP A 53 27.10 12.58 1.86
N ASP A 54 28.22 12.71 2.52
CA ASP A 54 29.47 12.01 2.15
C ASP A 54 29.42 10.52 2.47
N ASP A 55 28.47 10.10 3.29
CA ASP A 55 28.18 8.68 3.61
C ASP A 55 27.12 8.07 2.66
N VAL A 56 26.69 8.80 1.61
CA VAL A 56 25.71 8.31 0.65
C VAL A 56 26.38 7.81 -0.61
N ASP A 57 26.21 6.54 -0.95
CA ASP A 57 26.82 5.90 -2.12
C ASP A 57 25.93 5.97 -3.38
N ALA A 58 24.61 6.04 -3.20
CA ALA A 58 23.66 6.07 -4.30
C ALA A 58 22.30 6.64 -3.86
N MET A 59 21.49 7.03 -4.83
CA MET A 59 20.13 7.50 -4.61
C MET A 59 19.10 6.59 -5.28
N ALA A 60 17.99 6.35 -4.59
CA ALA A 60 16.82 5.70 -5.14
C ALA A 60 15.58 6.60 -4.95
N VAL A 61 14.76 6.69 -5.98
CA VAL A 61 13.57 7.53 -5.95
C VAL A 61 12.41 6.82 -6.63
N THR A 62 11.19 6.99 -6.09
CA THR A 62 9.98 6.50 -6.75
C THR A 62 9.80 7.24 -8.08
N ARG A 63 9.89 6.49 -9.18
CA ARG A 63 9.65 6.98 -10.54
C ARG A 63 8.17 6.89 -10.94
N GLY A 64 7.45 5.94 -10.36
CA GLY A 64 6.04 5.62 -10.59
C GLY A 64 5.67 4.25 -10.01
N PRO A 65 4.41 3.83 -10.17
CA PRO A 65 3.25 4.64 -10.53
C PRO A 65 2.86 5.63 -9.44
N GLY A 66 1.99 6.62 -9.79
CA GLY A 66 1.49 7.57 -8.79
C GLY A 66 1.03 8.90 -9.38
N LEU A 67 0.69 9.84 -8.51
CA LEU A 67 0.27 11.20 -8.88
C LEU A 67 1.45 11.97 -9.49
N ILE A 68 1.33 12.37 -10.75
CA ILE A 68 2.43 12.99 -11.51
C ILE A 68 3.07 14.17 -10.81
N GLY A 69 2.27 15.06 -10.18
CA GLY A 69 2.80 16.20 -9.43
C GLY A 69 3.68 15.80 -8.25
N CYS A 70 3.30 14.75 -7.52
CA CYS A 70 4.08 14.23 -6.40
C CYS A 70 5.35 13.53 -6.89
N LEU A 71 5.24 12.73 -7.94
CA LEU A 71 6.38 12.05 -8.56
C LEU A 71 7.43 13.04 -9.06
N LEU A 72 7.00 14.12 -9.72
CA LEU A 72 7.90 15.17 -10.23
C LEU A 72 8.70 15.84 -9.10
N VAL A 73 8.08 16.14 -7.96
CA VAL A 73 8.81 16.71 -6.82
C VAL A 73 9.94 15.77 -6.37
N GLY A 74 9.64 14.50 -6.16
CA GLY A 74 10.63 13.50 -5.72
C GLY A 74 11.72 13.25 -6.75
N THR A 75 11.35 13.01 -8.01
CA THR A 75 12.31 12.67 -9.07
C THR A 75 13.23 13.83 -9.42
N LEU A 76 12.71 15.05 -9.51
CA LEU A 76 13.53 16.23 -9.81
C LEU A 76 14.49 16.56 -8.66
N PHE A 77 14.02 16.48 -7.41
CA PHE A 77 14.90 16.65 -6.25
C PHE A 77 16.04 15.62 -6.26
N ALA A 78 15.70 14.33 -6.39
CA ALA A 78 16.67 13.25 -6.33
C ALA A 78 17.69 13.35 -7.49
N GLN A 79 17.25 13.63 -8.72
CA GLN A 79 18.13 13.79 -9.87
C GLN A 79 19.05 15.01 -9.73
N SER A 80 18.52 16.13 -9.20
CA SER A 80 19.32 17.34 -8.96
C SER A 80 20.40 17.09 -7.90
N ALA A 81 20.04 16.40 -6.81
CA ALA A 81 20.99 16.05 -5.76
C ALA A 81 22.05 15.05 -6.26
N ALA A 82 21.64 14.03 -7.01
CA ALA A 82 22.54 13.04 -7.63
C ALA A 82 23.54 13.71 -8.58
N LEU A 83 23.07 14.62 -9.44
CA LEU A 83 23.93 15.38 -10.36
C LEU A 83 24.93 16.24 -9.59
N ALA A 84 24.47 17.03 -8.62
CA ALA A 84 25.31 17.94 -7.84
C ALA A 84 26.39 17.20 -7.04
N ARG A 85 26.09 16.00 -6.58
CA ARG A 85 27.00 15.20 -5.75
C ARG A 85 27.71 14.07 -6.51
N ARG A 86 27.42 13.92 -7.80
CA ARG A 86 27.98 12.87 -8.67
C ARG A 86 27.68 11.47 -8.16
N LEU A 87 26.49 11.27 -7.59
CA LEU A 87 26.00 9.98 -7.10
C LEU A 87 25.28 9.22 -8.20
N PRO A 88 25.42 7.90 -8.28
CA PRO A 88 24.52 7.07 -9.07
C PRO A 88 23.08 7.16 -8.57
N ILE A 89 22.12 7.12 -9.48
CA ILE A 89 20.70 7.19 -9.15
C ILE A 89 19.93 6.08 -9.86
N VAL A 90 18.87 5.59 -9.23
CA VAL A 90 17.91 4.67 -9.84
C VAL A 90 16.47 5.11 -9.59
N GLY A 91 15.67 5.03 -10.64
CA GLY A 91 14.20 5.17 -10.55
C GLY A 91 13.57 3.83 -10.17
N VAL A 92 12.72 3.83 -9.16
CA VAL A 92 12.11 2.63 -8.58
C VAL A 92 10.61 2.62 -8.79
N SER A 93 10.04 1.46 -9.11
CA SER A 93 8.59 1.27 -9.05
C SER A 93 8.11 1.29 -7.59
N HIS A 94 7.08 2.09 -7.31
CA HIS A 94 6.43 2.14 -5.99
C HIS A 94 5.92 0.78 -5.53
N LEU A 95 5.35 0.00 -6.45
CA LEU A 95 4.85 -1.35 -6.16
C LEU A 95 6.00 -2.32 -5.85
N ALA A 96 7.13 -2.20 -6.55
CA ALA A 96 8.35 -2.94 -6.19
C ALA A 96 8.82 -2.55 -4.78
N GLY A 97 8.76 -1.26 -4.42
CA GLY A 97 9.04 -0.82 -3.06
C GLY A 97 8.23 -1.60 -2.03
N HIS A 98 6.91 -1.68 -2.20
CA HIS A 98 6.06 -2.48 -1.29
C HIS A 98 6.46 -3.95 -1.22
N VAL A 99 6.76 -4.60 -2.34
CA VAL A 99 7.23 -6.00 -2.34
C VAL A 99 8.54 -6.13 -1.56
N TYR A 100 9.47 -5.21 -1.75
CA TYR A 100 10.74 -5.20 -1.02
C TYR A 100 10.62 -4.79 0.46
N SER A 101 9.47 -4.25 0.91
CA SER A 101 9.21 -4.05 2.33
C SER A 101 9.13 -5.38 3.11
N ALA A 102 8.60 -6.43 2.48
CA ALA A 102 8.63 -7.78 3.05
C ALA A 102 10.06 -8.32 3.15
N TRP A 103 10.87 -8.14 2.10
CA TRP A 103 12.27 -8.53 2.09
C TRP A 103 13.12 -7.79 3.13
N LEU A 104 12.79 -6.54 3.44
CA LEU A 104 13.39 -5.78 4.55
C LEU A 104 13.03 -6.33 5.92
N SER A 105 11.81 -6.86 6.06
CA SER A 105 11.28 -7.27 7.36
C SER A 105 11.66 -8.70 7.76
N ASP A 106 12.09 -9.53 6.81
CA ASP A 106 12.46 -10.91 7.03
C ASP A 106 13.77 -11.23 6.30
N ALA A 107 14.81 -11.56 7.08
CA ALA A 107 16.15 -11.84 6.55
C ALA A 107 16.20 -13.13 5.71
N ASP A 108 15.29 -14.06 5.96
CA ASP A 108 15.24 -15.37 5.30
C ASP A 108 14.31 -15.37 4.07
N LEU A 109 13.57 -14.28 3.85
CA LEU A 109 12.71 -14.15 2.69
C LEU A 109 13.55 -13.89 1.44
N GLU A 110 13.67 -14.90 0.59
CA GLU A 110 14.32 -14.80 -0.73
C GLU A 110 13.38 -15.33 -1.82
N PRO A 111 13.44 -14.82 -3.06
CA PRO A 111 12.70 -15.37 -4.17
C PRO A 111 12.99 -16.88 -4.38
N PRO A 112 12.01 -17.67 -4.87
CA PRO A 112 10.68 -17.23 -5.28
C PRO A 112 9.69 -17.08 -4.12
N PHE A 113 8.81 -16.07 -4.22
CA PHE A 113 7.65 -15.91 -3.33
C PHE A 113 6.51 -15.15 -4.03
N LEU A 114 5.29 -15.32 -3.54
CA LEU A 114 4.13 -14.50 -3.94
C LEU A 114 4.03 -13.27 -3.06
N ALA A 115 3.70 -12.12 -3.64
CA ALA A 115 3.35 -10.91 -2.92
C ALA A 115 1.93 -10.45 -3.26
N LEU A 116 1.08 -10.33 -2.24
CA LEU A 116 -0.19 -9.63 -2.32
C LEU A 116 0.04 -8.18 -1.91
N VAL A 117 0.01 -7.27 -2.89
CA VAL A 117 0.16 -5.83 -2.69
C VAL A 117 -1.21 -5.21 -2.51
N VAL A 118 -1.50 -4.69 -1.30
CA VAL A 118 -2.80 -4.13 -0.93
C VAL A 118 -2.63 -2.73 -0.35
N SER A 119 -2.96 -1.72 -1.14
CA SER A 119 -2.80 -0.31 -0.78
C SER A 119 -4.04 0.52 -1.10
N GLY A 120 -3.96 1.83 -0.93
CA GLY A 120 -5.02 2.77 -1.32
C GLY A 120 -5.30 2.78 -2.82
N GLY A 121 -4.28 2.55 -3.66
CA GLY A 121 -4.40 2.61 -5.12
C GLY A 121 -4.25 1.27 -5.83
N HIS A 122 -3.79 0.23 -5.15
CA HIS A 122 -3.44 -1.04 -5.79
C HIS A 122 -3.96 -2.25 -4.99
N THR A 123 -4.38 -3.27 -5.73
CA THR A 123 -4.66 -4.61 -5.20
C THR A 123 -4.20 -5.60 -6.25
N ASP A 124 -2.96 -6.07 -6.07
CA ASP A 124 -2.24 -6.88 -7.05
C ASP A 124 -1.64 -8.12 -6.39
N CYS A 125 -1.60 -9.22 -7.11
CA CYS A 125 -0.84 -10.41 -6.75
C CYS A 125 0.28 -10.59 -7.77
N VAL A 126 1.51 -10.65 -7.29
CA VAL A 126 2.70 -10.82 -8.13
C VAL A 126 3.56 -11.96 -7.61
N GLU A 127 4.17 -12.71 -8.51
CA GLU A 127 5.19 -13.72 -8.20
C GLU A 127 6.56 -13.11 -8.47
N LEU A 128 7.33 -12.90 -7.42
CA LEU A 128 8.75 -12.54 -7.54
C LEU A 128 9.55 -13.83 -7.69
N ARG A 129 9.98 -14.16 -8.91
CA ARG A 129 10.74 -15.39 -9.22
C ARG A 129 12.20 -15.27 -8.87
N GLU A 130 12.75 -14.11 -9.12
CA GLU A 130 14.11 -13.71 -8.77
C GLU A 130 14.13 -12.20 -8.53
N HIS A 131 15.18 -11.69 -7.92
CA HIS A 131 15.30 -10.24 -7.74
C HIS A 131 15.28 -9.53 -9.10
N GLY A 132 14.45 -8.47 -9.20
CA GLY A 132 14.27 -7.70 -10.43
C GLY A 132 13.33 -8.33 -11.46
N SER A 133 12.82 -9.54 -11.24
CA SER A 133 11.91 -10.22 -12.16
C SER A 133 10.64 -10.67 -11.45
N ALA A 134 9.51 -10.11 -11.85
CA ALA A 134 8.20 -10.51 -11.33
C ALA A 134 7.20 -10.78 -12.43
N THR A 135 6.32 -11.75 -12.16
CA THR A 135 5.16 -12.06 -12.98
C THR A 135 3.90 -11.53 -12.30
N HIS A 136 3.16 -10.70 -13.00
CA HIS A 136 1.87 -10.22 -12.54
C HIS A 136 0.82 -11.33 -12.72
N LEU A 137 0.17 -11.75 -11.66
CA LEU A 137 -0.78 -12.86 -11.65
C LEU A 137 -2.24 -12.40 -11.64
N ALA A 138 -2.54 -11.36 -10.86
CA ALA A 138 -3.88 -10.85 -10.68
C ALA A 138 -3.85 -9.38 -10.26
N SER A 139 -4.87 -8.60 -10.65
CA SER A 139 -5.12 -7.24 -10.17
C SER A 139 -6.60 -6.98 -9.94
N THR A 140 -6.90 -5.89 -9.25
CA THR A 140 -8.28 -5.42 -9.17
C THR A 140 -8.77 -4.92 -10.54
N ARG A 141 -10.01 -5.23 -10.86
CA ARG A 141 -10.67 -4.77 -12.09
C ARG A 141 -11.40 -3.44 -11.92
N ASP A 142 -11.48 -2.95 -10.68
CA ASP A 142 -12.19 -1.73 -10.33
C ASP A 142 -11.51 -1.01 -9.15
N ASP A 143 -12.22 -0.66 -8.08
CA ASP A 143 -11.64 0.00 -6.91
C ASP A 143 -10.53 -0.87 -6.27
N ALA A 144 -9.42 -0.28 -5.89
CA ALA A 144 -8.48 -0.94 -4.98
C ALA A 144 -9.13 -1.16 -3.61
N VAL A 145 -8.66 -2.18 -2.88
CA VAL A 145 -9.26 -2.52 -1.58
C VAL A 145 -9.18 -1.36 -0.58
N GLY A 146 -8.06 -0.64 -0.51
CA GLY A 146 -7.92 0.51 0.37
C GLY A 146 -8.86 1.66 -0.02
N GLU A 147 -9.02 1.93 -1.31
CA GLU A 147 -10.01 2.89 -1.83
C GLU A 147 -11.45 2.47 -1.47
N ALA A 148 -11.77 1.18 -1.52
CA ALA A 148 -13.07 0.66 -1.08
C ALA A 148 -13.28 0.89 0.42
N PHE A 149 -12.25 0.66 1.27
CA PHE A 149 -12.29 1.00 2.70
C PHE A 149 -12.57 2.49 2.93
N ASP A 150 -11.91 3.39 2.23
CA ASP A 150 -12.12 4.84 2.37
C ASP A 150 -13.54 5.26 1.94
N LYS A 151 -14.02 4.71 0.82
CA LYS A 151 -15.37 4.98 0.31
C LYS A 151 -16.47 4.46 1.24
N VAL A 152 -16.28 3.25 1.80
CA VAL A 152 -17.24 2.67 2.76
C VAL A 152 -17.20 3.42 4.09
N ALA A 153 -16.02 3.79 4.60
CA ALA A 153 -15.90 4.61 5.79
C ALA A 153 -16.72 5.91 5.66
N ARG A 154 -16.62 6.58 4.50
CA ARG A 154 -17.41 7.79 4.21
C ARG A 154 -18.92 7.51 4.22
N LEU A 155 -19.37 6.39 3.64
CA LEU A 155 -20.80 5.99 3.66
C LEU A 155 -21.32 5.74 5.07
N LEU A 156 -20.44 5.34 6.00
CA LEU A 156 -20.76 5.07 7.39
C LEU A 156 -20.50 6.27 8.33
N GLY A 157 -20.09 7.43 7.78
CA GLY A 157 -19.77 8.62 8.58
C GLY A 157 -18.48 8.49 9.41
N LEU A 158 -17.62 7.54 9.05
CA LEU A 158 -16.36 7.32 9.74
C LEU A 158 -15.25 8.23 9.20
N PRO A 159 -14.25 8.59 10.03
CA PRO A 159 -13.20 9.52 9.62
C PRO A 159 -12.23 8.89 8.61
N TYR A 160 -11.51 9.74 7.89
CA TYR A 160 -10.37 9.39 7.06
C TYR A 160 -9.07 9.29 7.93
N PRO A 161 -8.17 8.30 7.67
CA PRO A 161 -8.24 7.25 6.66
C PRO A 161 -9.26 6.15 7.01
N GLY A 162 -9.97 5.66 5.99
CA GLY A 162 -11.07 4.72 6.15
C GLY A 162 -10.64 3.35 6.66
N GLY A 163 -9.48 2.84 6.27
CA GLY A 163 -9.00 1.53 6.70
C GLY A 163 -8.96 1.38 8.23
N PRO A 164 -8.19 2.21 8.95
CA PRO A 164 -8.17 2.19 10.42
C PRO A 164 -9.52 2.52 11.07
N ALA A 165 -10.34 3.37 10.44
CA ALA A 165 -11.64 3.74 10.97
C ALA A 165 -12.64 2.56 10.89
N ILE A 166 -12.70 1.87 9.76
CA ILE A 166 -13.50 0.64 9.58
C ILE A 166 -13.04 -0.43 10.56
N GLN A 167 -11.72 -0.65 10.69
CA GLN A 167 -11.21 -1.67 11.60
C GLN A 167 -11.67 -1.43 13.03
N ARG A 168 -11.54 -0.20 13.55
CA ARG A 168 -12.02 0.13 14.91
C ARG A 168 -13.53 -0.03 15.06
N ALA A 169 -14.32 0.45 14.09
CA ALA A 169 -15.76 0.30 14.15
C ALA A 169 -16.22 -1.16 14.06
N ALA A 170 -15.43 -2.02 13.39
CA ALA A 170 -15.73 -3.45 13.24
C ALA A 170 -15.45 -4.28 14.50
N GLU A 171 -14.68 -3.78 15.48
CA GLU A 171 -14.28 -4.52 16.69
C GLU A 171 -15.50 -5.03 17.49
N ASP A 172 -16.54 -4.21 17.59
CA ASP A 172 -17.77 -4.51 18.34
C ASP A 172 -18.92 -4.96 17.44
N GLY A 173 -18.69 -5.10 16.12
CA GLY A 173 -19.71 -5.40 15.13
C GLY A 173 -19.88 -6.90 14.85
N ASP A 174 -21.13 -7.34 14.62
CA ASP A 174 -21.42 -8.68 14.11
C ASP A 174 -21.17 -8.74 12.60
N PRO A 175 -20.15 -9.48 12.12
CA PRO A 175 -19.81 -9.59 10.69
C PRO A 175 -20.85 -10.38 9.88
N THR A 176 -21.81 -11.06 10.53
CA THR A 176 -22.84 -11.87 9.88
C THR A 176 -24.17 -11.15 9.71
N ARG A 177 -24.35 -9.98 10.34
CA ARG A 177 -25.62 -9.23 10.36
C ARG A 177 -26.04 -8.73 8.97
N PHE A 178 -25.06 -8.34 8.13
CA PHE A 178 -25.34 -7.92 6.75
C PHE A 178 -24.66 -8.88 5.78
N ARG A 179 -25.47 -9.56 4.97
CA ARG A 179 -24.96 -10.43 3.90
C ARG A 179 -24.46 -9.58 2.74
N LEU A 180 -23.17 -9.44 2.63
CA LEU A 180 -22.52 -8.77 1.51
C LEU A 180 -22.03 -9.80 0.48
N PRO A 181 -22.07 -9.48 -0.83
CA PRO A 181 -21.70 -10.44 -1.87
C PRO A 181 -20.18 -10.73 -1.79
N ALA A 182 -19.82 -12.01 -1.80
CA ALA A 182 -18.46 -12.43 -2.08
C ALA A 182 -18.28 -12.49 -3.61
N THR A 183 -17.73 -11.46 -4.21
CA THR A 183 -17.45 -11.45 -5.65
C THR A 183 -16.15 -12.21 -5.90
N ARG A 184 -16.26 -13.42 -6.41
CA ARG A 184 -15.11 -14.18 -6.89
C ARG A 184 -14.94 -13.90 -8.39
N ILE A 185 -13.76 -13.41 -8.76
CA ILE A 185 -13.38 -13.16 -10.15
C ILE A 185 -12.16 -14.03 -10.43
N GLU A 186 -12.26 -14.84 -11.46
CA GLU A 186 -11.15 -15.64 -11.92
C GLU A 186 -9.93 -14.75 -12.22
N SER A 187 -8.82 -15.04 -11.57
CA SER A 187 -7.54 -14.34 -11.70
C SER A 187 -7.62 -12.83 -11.43
N GLY A 188 -8.37 -12.39 -10.40
CA GLY A 188 -8.47 -10.97 -10.08
C GLY A 188 -9.24 -10.65 -8.80
N PHE A 189 -9.41 -9.35 -8.56
CA PHE A 189 -10.16 -8.81 -7.43
C PHE A 189 -11.21 -7.80 -7.92
N SER A 190 -12.27 -7.56 -7.12
CA SER A 190 -13.27 -6.52 -7.40
C SER A 190 -13.95 -6.08 -6.10
N PHE A 191 -13.88 -4.80 -5.79
CA PHE A 191 -14.43 -4.23 -4.56
C PHE A 191 -15.55 -3.21 -4.79
N SER A 192 -15.80 -2.77 -6.02
CA SER A 192 -16.87 -1.82 -6.34
C SER A 192 -18.26 -2.39 -6.09
N GLY A 193 -18.44 -3.71 -6.32
CA GLY A 193 -19.67 -4.42 -6.00
C GLY A 193 -19.93 -4.46 -4.50
N LEU A 194 -18.90 -4.68 -3.69
CA LEU A 194 -18.99 -4.73 -2.24
C LEU A 194 -19.35 -3.34 -1.65
N LYS A 195 -18.68 -2.27 -2.11
CA LYS A 195 -19.05 -0.89 -1.78
C LYS A 195 -20.51 -0.57 -2.14
N THR A 196 -20.94 -1.01 -3.31
CA THR A 196 -22.32 -0.78 -3.78
C THR A 196 -23.33 -1.53 -2.91
N ALA A 197 -23.02 -2.73 -2.46
CA ALA A 197 -23.86 -3.50 -1.54
C ALA A 197 -24.00 -2.81 -0.19
N VAL A 198 -22.92 -2.26 0.38
CA VAL A 198 -22.98 -1.45 1.61
C VAL A 198 -23.87 -0.22 1.40
N ARG A 199 -23.73 0.49 0.28
CA ARG A 199 -24.59 1.65 -0.04
C ARG A 199 -26.08 1.27 -0.09
N TYR A 200 -26.41 0.12 -0.65
CA TYR A 200 -27.78 -0.38 -0.65
C TYR A 200 -28.26 -0.78 0.74
N ALA A 201 -27.42 -1.46 1.52
CA ALA A 201 -27.74 -1.80 2.90
C ALA A 201 -28.03 -0.54 3.75
N VAL A 202 -27.23 0.53 3.61
CA VAL A 202 -27.48 1.82 4.26
C VAL A 202 -28.80 2.43 3.79
N ARG A 203 -29.05 2.49 2.48
CA ARG A 203 -30.30 3.04 1.92
C ARG A 203 -31.54 2.27 2.43
N ASP A 204 -31.44 0.95 2.52
CA ASP A 204 -32.57 0.07 2.89
C ASP A 204 -32.87 0.10 4.40
N LEU A 205 -32.06 0.81 5.21
CA LEU A 205 -32.41 1.12 6.61
C LEU A 205 -33.63 2.04 6.73
N GLY A 206 -33.91 2.84 5.71
CA GLY A 206 -34.96 3.84 5.71
C GLY A 206 -34.50 5.21 6.23
N PRO A 207 -35.16 6.30 5.76
CA PRO A 207 -34.72 7.68 6.04
C PRO A 207 -34.76 8.03 7.54
N GLU A 208 -35.66 7.43 8.32
CA GLU A 208 -35.77 7.66 9.76
C GLU A 208 -34.53 7.17 10.55
N ARG A 209 -33.75 6.23 10.02
CA ARG A 209 -32.54 5.70 10.62
C ARG A 209 -31.27 6.37 10.10
N LEU A 210 -31.39 7.33 9.20
CA LEU A 210 -30.28 8.06 8.63
C LEU A 210 -30.22 9.51 9.15
N THR A 211 -29.04 10.09 9.19
CA THR A 211 -28.82 11.53 9.38
C THR A 211 -29.26 12.30 8.13
N GLU A 212 -29.24 13.64 8.18
CA GLU A 212 -29.47 14.48 6.99
C GLU A 212 -28.44 14.21 5.89
N ASP A 213 -27.22 13.84 6.26
CA ASP A 213 -26.14 13.48 5.34
C ASP A 213 -26.22 12.02 4.85
N GLY A 214 -27.27 11.28 5.21
CA GLY A 214 -27.50 9.90 4.77
C GLY A 214 -26.63 8.84 5.47
N VAL A 215 -26.08 9.16 6.64
CA VAL A 215 -25.26 8.26 7.46
C VAL A 215 -26.16 7.52 8.48
N PRO A 216 -25.92 6.23 8.78
CA PRO A 216 -26.66 5.51 9.81
C PRO A 216 -26.52 6.18 11.18
N ARG A 217 -27.65 6.38 11.88
CA ARG A 217 -27.67 7.02 13.22
C ARG A 217 -27.24 6.09 14.34
N ASP A 218 -27.54 4.81 14.18
CA ASP A 218 -27.31 3.79 15.21
C ASP A 218 -25.87 3.26 15.14
N PRO A 219 -25.06 3.45 16.21
CA PRO A 219 -23.67 2.98 16.26
C PRO A 219 -23.54 1.47 16.07
N ASP A 220 -24.49 0.66 16.57
CA ASP A 220 -24.46 -0.80 16.43
C ASP A 220 -24.66 -1.21 14.95
N THR A 221 -25.44 -0.44 14.22
CA THR A 221 -25.63 -0.64 12.77
C THR A 221 -24.35 -0.26 12.00
N VAL A 222 -23.68 0.82 12.38
CA VAL A 222 -22.37 1.21 11.81
C VAL A 222 -21.33 0.14 12.08
N ALA A 223 -21.24 -0.35 13.32
CA ALA A 223 -20.30 -1.40 13.72
C ALA A 223 -20.54 -2.70 12.92
N ALA A 224 -21.80 -3.14 12.81
CA ALA A 224 -22.14 -4.35 12.07
C ALA A 224 -21.87 -4.21 10.55
N LEU A 225 -22.16 -3.06 9.94
CA LEU A 225 -21.84 -2.79 8.53
C LEU A 225 -20.32 -2.79 8.30
N ALA A 226 -19.55 -2.15 9.19
CA ALA A 226 -18.10 -2.13 9.14
C ALA A 226 -17.51 -3.53 9.26
N ALA A 227 -17.99 -4.35 10.22
CA ALA A 227 -17.57 -5.72 10.43
C ALA A 227 -17.90 -6.62 9.23
N SER A 228 -19.13 -6.53 8.71
CA SER A 228 -19.57 -7.30 7.54
C SER A 228 -18.77 -6.93 6.28
N PHE A 229 -18.49 -5.64 6.06
CA PHE A 229 -17.67 -5.17 4.95
C PHE A 229 -16.23 -5.66 5.08
N GLN A 230 -15.61 -5.48 6.26
CA GLN A 230 -14.23 -5.92 6.51
C GLN A 230 -14.09 -7.43 6.29
N ALA A 231 -15.00 -8.23 6.83
CA ALA A 231 -14.98 -9.68 6.67
C ALA A 231 -15.07 -10.10 5.19
N ALA A 232 -15.98 -9.51 4.42
CA ALA A 232 -16.14 -9.79 2.99
C ALA A 232 -14.91 -9.36 2.17
N ALA A 233 -14.31 -8.21 2.47
CA ALA A 233 -13.11 -7.73 1.79
C ALA A 233 -11.90 -8.64 2.09
N VAL A 234 -11.73 -9.06 3.33
CA VAL A 234 -10.67 -9.99 3.76
C VAL A 234 -10.84 -11.36 3.12
N ASP A 235 -12.06 -11.88 3.05
CA ASP A 235 -12.34 -13.17 2.37
C ASP A 235 -11.98 -13.10 0.88
N GLN A 236 -12.33 -12.03 0.19
CA GLN A 236 -11.96 -11.86 -1.23
C GLN A 236 -10.44 -11.82 -1.44
N LEU A 237 -9.72 -11.08 -0.59
CA LEU A 237 -8.25 -10.99 -0.68
C LEU A 237 -7.58 -12.34 -0.45
N THR A 238 -8.01 -13.04 0.60
CA THR A 238 -7.43 -14.34 0.95
C THR A 238 -7.79 -15.43 -0.06
N ALA A 239 -9.00 -15.40 -0.63
CA ALA A 239 -9.41 -16.33 -1.68
C ALA A 239 -8.61 -16.13 -2.99
N GLY A 240 -8.39 -14.87 -3.41
CA GLY A 240 -7.57 -14.57 -4.58
C GLY A 240 -6.10 -14.94 -4.39
N LEU A 241 -5.56 -14.77 -3.18
CA LEU A 241 -4.21 -15.22 -2.84
C LEU A 241 -4.11 -16.75 -2.85
N GLU A 242 -5.11 -17.47 -2.35
CA GLU A 242 -5.18 -18.93 -2.39
C GLU A 242 -5.17 -19.47 -3.82
N GLU A 243 -5.99 -18.89 -4.72
CA GLU A 243 -5.96 -19.23 -6.14
C GLU A 243 -4.55 -19.04 -6.75
N ALA A 244 -3.87 -17.95 -6.39
CA ALA A 244 -2.51 -17.70 -6.85
C ALA A 244 -1.50 -18.74 -6.31
N VAL A 245 -1.64 -19.15 -5.04
CA VAL A 245 -0.82 -20.20 -4.43
C VAL A 245 -1.06 -21.55 -5.13
N GLU A 246 -2.32 -21.93 -5.37
CA GLU A 246 -2.67 -23.15 -6.08
C GLU A 246 -2.10 -23.21 -7.51
N ARG A 247 -2.13 -22.08 -8.21
CA ARG A 247 -1.62 -21.97 -9.59
C ARG A 247 -0.09 -22.04 -9.68
N THR A 248 0.62 -21.51 -8.69
CA THR A 248 2.09 -21.38 -8.72
C THR A 248 2.80 -22.44 -7.91
N GLY A 249 2.12 -23.07 -6.94
CA GLY A 249 2.74 -23.95 -5.97
C GLY A 249 3.67 -23.22 -4.99
N ALA A 250 3.45 -21.92 -4.76
CA ALA A 250 4.31 -21.11 -3.90
C ALA A 250 4.28 -21.59 -2.45
N GLU A 251 5.46 -21.72 -1.85
CA GLU A 251 5.64 -22.10 -0.44
C GLU A 251 5.84 -20.89 0.48
N ARG A 252 6.07 -19.70 -0.11
CA ARG A 252 6.28 -18.43 0.60
C ARG A 252 5.36 -17.36 0.06
N ILE A 253 4.72 -16.63 0.97
CA ILE A 253 3.83 -15.53 0.62
C ILE A 253 4.17 -14.29 1.45
N ALA A 254 4.03 -13.12 0.84
CA ALA A 254 4.13 -11.84 1.51
C ALA A 254 2.82 -11.07 1.32
N VAL A 255 2.36 -10.34 2.36
CA VAL A 255 1.23 -9.41 2.25
C VAL A 255 1.74 -8.02 2.62
N VAL A 256 1.71 -7.10 1.67
CA VAL A 256 2.39 -5.80 1.75
C VAL A 256 1.46 -4.64 1.35
N GLY A 257 1.86 -3.41 1.66
CA GLY A 257 1.06 -2.22 1.41
C GLY A 257 0.22 -1.81 2.61
N GLY A 258 -0.38 -0.60 2.55
CA GLY A 258 -1.07 0.01 3.70
C GLY A 258 -2.20 -0.83 4.30
N VAL A 259 -2.95 -1.59 3.48
CA VAL A 259 -4.03 -2.45 3.98
C VAL A 259 -3.48 -3.71 4.66
N ALA A 260 -2.22 -4.10 4.45
CA ALA A 260 -1.57 -5.16 5.21
C ALA A 260 -1.41 -4.82 6.71
N ALA A 261 -1.62 -3.57 7.10
CA ALA A 261 -1.72 -3.17 8.51
C ALA A 261 -3.01 -3.66 9.20
N ASN A 262 -4.06 -4.01 8.42
CA ASN A 262 -5.34 -4.45 8.96
C ASN A 262 -5.20 -5.78 9.72
N THR A 263 -5.63 -5.79 10.99
CA THR A 263 -5.46 -6.93 11.90
C THR A 263 -6.28 -8.14 11.50
N ALA A 264 -7.49 -7.93 10.96
CA ALA A 264 -8.34 -9.03 10.47
C ALA A 264 -7.71 -9.71 9.25
N LEU A 265 -7.14 -8.93 8.31
CA LEU A 265 -6.41 -9.48 7.17
C LEU A 265 -5.20 -10.29 7.64
N ARG A 266 -4.39 -9.75 8.57
CA ARG A 266 -3.23 -10.47 9.13
C ARG A 266 -3.61 -11.80 9.78
N ALA A 267 -4.70 -11.81 10.54
CA ALA A 267 -5.21 -13.02 11.18
C ALA A 267 -5.69 -14.04 10.14
N ALA A 268 -6.50 -13.61 9.18
CA ALA A 268 -7.05 -14.48 8.13
C ALA A 268 -5.96 -15.11 7.25
N VAL A 269 -4.93 -14.33 6.87
CA VAL A 269 -3.81 -14.83 6.08
C VAL A 269 -3.02 -15.89 6.85
N ARG A 270 -2.67 -15.61 8.11
CA ARG A 270 -1.95 -16.60 8.95
C ARG A 270 -2.72 -17.88 9.18
N GLU A 271 -4.04 -17.76 9.34
CA GLU A 271 -4.94 -18.92 9.53
C GLU A 271 -5.03 -19.75 8.26
N ARG A 272 -5.34 -19.10 7.11
CA ARG A 272 -5.59 -19.78 5.85
C ARG A 272 -4.34 -20.44 5.26
N PHE A 273 -3.17 -19.85 5.51
CA PHE A 273 -1.89 -20.28 4.94
C PHE A 273 -0.92 -20.87 6.00
N ARG A 274 -1.44 -21.54 7.02
CA ARG A 274 -0.64 -22.12 8.12
C ARG A 274 0.48 -23.06 7.66
N GLY A 275 0.35 -23.65 6.49
CA GLY A 275 1.35 -24.57 5.92
C GLY A 275 2.47 -23.87 5.14
N LEU A 276 2.39 -22.56 4.95
CA LEU A 276 3.33 -21.76 4.17
C LEU A 276 4.14 -20.80 5.05
N THR A 277 5.26 -20.33 4.53
CA THR A 277 5.96 -19.17 5.12
C THR A 277 5.17 -17.90 4.80
N VAL A 278 4.66 -17.23 5.84
CA VAL A 278 3.85 -16.01 5.71
C VAL A 278 4.62 -14.83 6.27
N VAL A 279 4.97 -13.86 5.42
CA VAL A 279 5.64 -12.62 5.79
C VAL A 279 4.66 -11.45 5.67
N VAL A 280 4.42 -10.75 6.78
CA VAL A 280 3.67 -9.48 6.79
C VAL A 280 4.53 -8.48 7.54
N PRO A 281 5.00 -7.42 6.87
CA PRO A 281 5.89 -6.44 7.47
C PRO A 281 5.32 -5.80 8.75
N PRO A 282 6.17 -5.28 9.64
CA PRO A 282 5.73 -4.46 10.75
C PRO A 282 5.02 -3.20 10.24
N LEU A 283 4.22 -2.55 11.09
CA LEU A 283 3.29 -1.48 10.68
C LEU A 283 4.00 -0.31 9.99
N GLU A 284 5.19 0.05 10.45
CA GLU A 284 6.03 1.12 9.90
C GLU A 284 6.52 0.85 8.46
N LEU A 285 6.55 -0.41 8.03
CA LEU A 285 6.92 -0.82 6.67
C LEU A 285 5.71 -1.16 5.79
N CYS A 286 4.49 -1.17 6.34
CA CYS A 286 3.27 -1.40 5.55
C CYS A 286 2.86 -0.16 4.75
N THR A 287 2.96 1.03 5.36
CA THR A 287 2.64 2.31 4.68
C THR A 287 3.83 2.80 3.86
N ASP A 288 3.59 3.79 3.01
CA ASP A 288 4.63 4.39 2.16
C ASP A 288 5.80 4.90 3.01
N ASN A 289 6.99 4.45 2.67
CA ASN A 289 8.23 4.81 3.36
C ASN A 289 9.42 4.77 2.42
N ALA A 290 10.47 5.53 2.73
CA ALA A 290 11.66 5.57 1.88
C ALA A 290 12.55 4.32 2.01
N ALA A 291 12.46 3.59 3.12
CA ALA A 291 13.27 2.38 3.32
C ALA A 291 12.93 1.30 2.28
N MET A 292 11.65 1.10 1.97
CA MET A 292 11.22 0.15 0.94
C MET A 292 11.72 0.54 -0.45
N VAL A 293 11.77 1.85 -0.76
CA VAL A 293 12.31 2.36 -2.03
C VAL A 293 13.83 2.17 -2.07
N GLY A 294 14.51 2.40 -0.95
CA GLY A 294 15.95 2.16 -0.82
C GLY A 294 16.33 0.69 -1.00
N ALA A 295 15.52 -0.25 -0.47
CA ALA A 295 15.75 -1.69 -0.65
C ALA A 295 15.56 -2.14 -2.11
N ALA A 296 14.46 -1.73 -2.73
CA ALA A 296 14.21 -2.01 -4.14
C ALA A 296 15.27 -1.36 -5.04
N GLY A 297 15.67 -0.13 -4.73
CA GLY A 297 16.70 0.61 -5.45
C GLY A 297 18.08 -0.04 -5.35
N TRP A 298 18.43 -0.58 -4.19
CA TRP A 298 19.68 -1.30 -4.00
C TRP A 298 19.76 -2.56 -4.90
N GLN A 299 18.68 -3.34 -4.96
CA GLN A 299 18.62 -4.49 -5.86
C GLN A 299 18.68 -4.07 -7.32
N ARG A 300 17.92 -3.05 -7.72
CA ARG A 300 17.92 -2.53 -9.08
C ARG A 300 19.32 -2.05 -9.50
N LEU A 301 19.99 -1.29 -8.64
CA LEU A 301 21.33 -0.78 -8.91
C LEU A 301 22.34 -1.92 -9.11
N ARG A 302 22.25 -2.97 -8.31
CA ARG A 302 23.13 -4.14 -8.43
C ARG A 302 22.91 -4.96 -9.70
N LEU A 303 21.64 -5.08 -10.12
CA LEU A 303 21.27 -5.91 -11.27
C LEU A 303 21.50 -5.19 -12.60
N TYR A 304 21.19 -3.90 -12.66
CA TYR A 304 21.10 -3.16 -13.92
C TYR A 304 22.01 -1.95 -14.01
N GLY A 305 22.67 -1.57 -12.90
CA GLY A 305 23.45 -0.33 -12.81
C GLY A 305 22.57 0.91 -12.63
N PRO A 306 23.19 2.11 -12.63
CA PRO A 306 22.47 3.37 -12.47
C PRO A 306 21.68 3.74 -13.73
N ASP A 307 20.56 4.40 -13.51
CA ASP A 307 19.80 5.04 -14.60
C ASP A 307 20.54 6.33 -15.05
N PRO A 308 20.38 6.74 -16.32
CA PRO A 308 20.86 8.05 -16.76
C PRO A 308 20.08 9.16 -16.05
N VAL A 309 20.77 10.23 -15.61
CA VAL A 309 20.10 11.43 -15.11
C VAL A 309 19.26 12.03 -16.23
N GLY A 310 18.02 12.43 -15.91
CA GLY A 310 17.06 12.95 -16.89
C GLY A 310 15.96 11.95 -17.27
N PHE A 311 15.80 10.85 -16.52
CA PHE A 311 14.63 9.99 -16.70
C PHE A 311 13.34 10.69 -16.25
N ASP A 312 12.26 10.44 -16.98
CA ASP A 312 10.94 11.00 -16.66
C ASP A 312 10.22 10.20 -15.55
N ALA A 313 9.38 10.91 -14.78
CA ALA A 313 8.38 10.26 -13.94
C ALA A 313 7.32 9.57 -14.83
N ASP A 314 6.89 8.39 -14.43
CA ASP A 314 5.91 7.59 -15.16
C ASP A 314 4.71 7.21 -14.25
N PRO A 315 3.57 7.92 -14.35
CA PRO A 315 2.38 7.64 -13.55
C PRO A 315 1.81 6.23 -13.72
N ALA A 316 2.14 5.55 -14.83
CA ALA A 316 1.65 4.21 -15.17
C ALA A 316 2.75 3.14 -15.14
N LEU A 317 3.89 3.42 -14.49
CA LEU A 317 5.03 2.51 -14.44
C LEU A 317 4.62 1.10 -13.95
N ALA A 318 5.01 0.09 -14.71
CA ALA A 318 4.78 -1.30 -14.30
C ALA A 318 5.57 -1.67 -13.03
N THR A 319 5.12 -2.72 -12.33
CA THR A 319 5.65 -3.09 -11.00
C THR A 319 7.15 -3.33 -10.98
N PHE A 320 7.70 -3.92 -12.05
CA PHE A 320 9.13 -4.27 -12.14
C PHE A 320 9.72 -3.84 -13.51
N ALA A 321 9.42 -2.61 -13.93
CA ALA A 321 10.00 -2.02 -15.14
C ALA A 321 11.37 -1.40 -14.87
#